data_278af1f16963dcede0a16a42864e445e
#
_entry.id   278af1f16963dcede0a16a42864e445e
#
_cell.length_a   1.000
_cell.length_b   1.000
_cell.length_c   1.000
_cell.angle_alpha   90.00
_cell.angle_beta   90.00
_cell.angle_gamma   90.00
#
_symmetry.space_group_name_H-M   'P 1'
#
loop_
_entity.id
_entity.type
_entity.pdbx_description
1 polymer ?
#
loop_
_entity_poly.entity_id
_entity_poly.type
_entity_poly.pdbx_seq_one_letter_code
_entity_poly.pdbx_strand_id
1 'polypeptide(L)'
;GLVMMSTNAREKINTTDSDSFAMDLKKWLSIMETYEAGGHAYHATMPTDSLKVFRDTLSETREFGFSTAFDAQWKLGKSVRKSLKNWGIQSVAADGFGAPGVVVSYTDSSDIQNGSRFKELGFQIAAGVPLKCDEPPGFSTFRLGLFGLDKLKNIESTLLTLDQAFEQIFTP
;
A
#
# COMPACT_ATOMS: atom_id res chain seq x y z
N GLY A 1 -4.03 8.60 -10.62
CA GLY A 1 -4.86 7.72 -9.77
C GLY A 1 -5.71 6.81 -10.62
N LEU A 2 -6.20 5.74 -10.01
CA LEU A 2 -7.17 4.81 -10.62
C LEU A 2 -8.52 4.99 -9.92
N VAL A 3 -9.59 5.06 -10.68
CA VAL A 3 -10.95 5.16 -10.16
C VAL A 3 -11.71 3.90 -10.54
N MET A 4 -12.03 3.07 -9.55
CA MET A 4 -12.83 1.87 -9.73
C MET A 4 -14.30 2.22 -9.58
N MET A 5 -15.12 1.84 -10.56
CA MET A 5 -16.52 2.21 -10.61
C MET A 5 -17.42 0.98 -10.65
N SER A 6 -18.45 0.94 -9.81
CA SER A 6 -19.54 -0.01 -9.95
C SER A 6 -20.43 0.35 -11.14
N THR A 7 -21.29 -0.59 -11.59
CA THR A 7 -22.28 -0.33 -12.62
C THR A 7 -23.16 0.88 -12.28
N ASN A 8 -23.66 0.94 -11.05
CA ASN A 8 -24.51 2.06 -10.59
C ASN A 8 -23.76 3.41 -10.61
N ALA A 9 -22.46 3.42 -10.23
CA ALA A 9 -21.65 4.63 -10.31
C ALA A 9 -21.46 5.08 -11.75
N ARG A 10 -21.22 4.15 -12.67
CA ARG A 10 -21.09 4.43 -14.12
C ARG A 10 -22.38 5.00 -14.71
N GLU A 11 -23.54 4.45 -14.36
CA GLU A 11 -24.85 4.99 -14.76
C GLU A 11 -25.05 6.41 -14.24
N LYS A 12 -24.68 6.66 -12.95
CA LYS A 12 -24.81 7.98 -12.34
C LYS A 12 -23.94 9.02 -13.02
N ILE A 13 -22.74 8.69 -13.44
CA ILE A 13 -21.82 9.57 -14.16
C ILE A 13 -22.48 10.10 -15.45
N ASN A 14 -23.24 9.29 -16.17
CA ASN A 14 -23.92 9.69 -17.42
C ASN A 14 -24.98 10.77 -17.21
N THR A 15 -25.53 10.86 -16.01
CA THR A 15 -26.61 11.80 -15.63
C THR A 15 -26.11 12.99 -14.80
N THR A 16 -24.81 13.15 -14.64
CA THR A 16 -24.19 14.23 -13.88
C THR A 16 -23.18 14.98 -14.74
N ASP A 17 -22.97 16.25 -14.44
CA ASP A 17 -21.98 17.09 -15.10
C ASP A 17 -20.97 17.59 -14.06
N SER A 18 -19.73 17.77 -14.48
CA SER A 18 -18.64 18.29 -13.66
C SER A 18 -18.05 19.53 -14.33
N ASP A 19 -17.74 20.54 -13.53
CA ASP A 19 -16.99 21.73 -13.94
C ASP A 19 -15.47 21.59 -13.72
N SER A 20 -15.05 20.44 -13.16
CA SER A 20 -13.64 20.16 -12.93
C SER A 20 -12.96 19.55 -14.14
N PHE A 21 -11.94 20.21 -14.66
CA PHE A 21 -11.14 19.68 -15.76
C PHE A 21 -10.49 18.32 -15.43
N ALA A 22 -9.91 18.18 -14.24
CA ALA A 22 -9.14 17.00 -13.86
C ALA A 22 -10.03 15.85 -13.30
N MET A 23 -11.17 16.17 -12.68
CA MET A 23 -12.03 15.20 -11.97
C MET A 23 -13.32 14.89 -12.71
N ASP A 24 -13.49 15.34 -13.95
CA ASP A 24 -14.64 14.99 -14.79
C ASP A 24 -14.57 13.52 -15.22
N LEU A 25 -15.16 12.65 -14.42
CA LEU A 25 -15.18 11.20 -14.69
C LEU A 25 -15.96 10.86 -15.96
N LYS A 26 -16.98 11.64 -16.33
CA LYS A 26 -17.73 11.46 -17.58
C LYS A 26 -16.81 11.68 -18.79
N LYS A 27 -16.02 12.73 -18.74
CA LYS A 27 -15.04 13.03 -19.80
C LYS A 27 -13.95 11.98 -19.88
N TRP A 28 -13.38 11.57 -18.75
CA TRP A 28 -12.36 10.52 -18.71
C TRP A 28 -12.91 9.17 -19.17
N LEU A 29 -14.14 8.81 -18.82
CA LEU A 29 -14.79 7.59 -19.30
C LEU A 29 -14.93 7.59 -20.82
N SER A 30 -15.42 8.68 -21.40
CA SER A 30 -15.54 8.85 -22.86
C SER A 30 -14.19 8.72 -23.59
N ILE A 31 -13.10 9.23 -23.01
CA ILE A 31 -11.74 9.07 -23.54
C ILE A 31 -11.32 7.60 -23.53
N MET A 32 -11.53 6.90 -22.41
CA MET A 32 -11.18 5.49 -22.27
C MET A 32 -11.97 4.61 -23.24
N GLU A 33 -13.28 4.82 -23.38
CA GLU A 33 -14.13 4.08 -24.33
C GLU A 33 -13.70 4.30 -25.78
N THR A 34 -13.26 5.52 -26.13
CA THR A 34 -12.73 5.81 -27.46
C THR A 34 -11.48 4.98 -27.76
N TYR A 35 -10.55 4.89 -26.80
CA TYR A 35 -9.35 4.06 -26.94
C TYR A 35 -9.68 2.56 -26.97
N GLU A 36 -10.60 2.10 -26.15
CA GLU A 36 -11.07 0.70 -26.15
C GLU A 36 -11.69 0.29 -27.50
N ALA A 37 -12.35 1.23 -28.16
CA ALA A 37 -12.90 1.06 -29.50
C ALA A 37 -11.84 1.17 -30.63
N GLY A 38 -10.55 1.34 -30.31
CA GLY A 38 -9.46 1.48 -31.28
C GLY A 38 -9.32 2.88 -31.88
N GLY A 39 -10.05 3.87 -31.36
CA GLY A 39 -9.97 5.25 -31.77
C GLY A 39 -8.90 6.05 -31.02
N HIS A 40 -8.93 7.36 -31.22
CA HIS A 40 -8.05 8.31 -30.55
C HIS A 40 -8.87 9.49 -30.02
N ALA A 41 -8.60 9.88 -28.77
CA ALA A 41 -9.19 11.08 -28.18
C ALA A 41 -8.15 11.78 -27.27
N TYR A 42 -8.16 13.11 -27.29
CA TYR A 42 -7.29 13.91 -26.47
C TYR A 42 -8.09 14.80 -25.52
N HIS A 43 -7.72 14.74 -24.26
CA HIS A 43 -8.22 15.65 -23.22
C HIS A 43 -7.06 16.25 -22.41
N ALA A 44 -6.10 15.42 -22.04
CA ALA A 44 -4.87 15.81 -21.36
C ALA A 44 -3.76 14.83 -21.72
N THR A 45 -2.51 15.23 -21.57
CA THR A 45 -1.37 14.33 -21.78
C THR A 45 -1.40 13.20 -20.78
N MET A 46 -1.49 11.97 -21.29
CA MET A 46 -1.50 10.77 -20.47
C MET A 46 -0.07 10.41 -20.02
N PRO A 47 0.13 9.95 -18.78
CA PRO A 47 1.42 9.46 -18.29
C PRO A 47 1.70 8.07 -18.85
N THR A 48 2.00 7.97 -20.14
CA THR A 48 2.09 6.71 -20.89
C THR A 48 3.11 5.73 -20.33
N ASP A 49 4.26 6.21 -19.84
CA ASP A 49 5.27 5.36 -19.21
C ASP A 49 4.74 4.72 -17.92
N SER A 50 4.05 5.49 -17.09
CA SER A 50 3.42 4.97 -15.87
C SER A 50 2.29 4.00 -16.18
N LEU A 51 1.51 4.23 -17.23
CA LEU A 51 0.45 3.31 -17.68
C LEU A 51 1.05 1.99 -18.18
N LYS A 52 2.18 2.05 -18.91
CA LYS A 52 2.89 0.86 -19.35
C LYS A 52 3.40 0.04 -18.16
N VAL A 53 4.07 0.68 -17.19
CA VAL A 53 4.55 0.02 -15.98
C VAL A 53 3.38 -0.60 -15.20
N PHE A 54 2.27 0.12 -15.07
CA PHE A 54 1.08 -0.39 -14.39
C PHE A 54 0.49 -1.62 -15.11
N ARG A 55 0.39 -1.59 -16.43
CA ARG A 55 -0.05 -2.75 -17.23
C ARG A 55 0.84 -3.97 -16.99
N ASP A 56 2.15 -3.78 -17.04
CA ASP A 56 3.13 -4.85 -16.92
C ASP A 56 3.08 -5.48 -15.51
N THR A 57 3.05 -4.64 -14.46
CA THR A 57 2.91 -5.12 -13.08
C THR A 57 1.55 -5.77 -12.79
N LEU A 58 0.48 -5.29 -13.40
CA LEU A 58 -0.84 -5.91 -13.29
C LEU A 58 -0.86 -7.30 -13.98
N SER A 59 -0.22 -7.42 -15.13
CA SER A 59 -0.09 -8.71 -15.84
C SER A 59 0.73 -9.70 -15.02
N GLU A 60 1.85 -9.28 -14.43
CA GLU A 60 2.66 -10.10 -13.53
C GLU A 60 1.85 -10.56 -12.29
N THR A 61 1.04 -9.67 -11.71
CA THR A 61 0.19 -10.00 -10.57
C THR A 61 -0.90 -11.01 -10.97
N ARG A 62 -1.46 -10.87 -12.16
CA ARG A 62 -2.46 -11.80 -12.70
C ARG A 62 -1.86 -13.19 -12.95
N GLU A 63 -0.64 -13.27 -13.47
CA GLU A 63 0.08 -14.53 -13.67
C GLU A 63 0.42 -15.22 -12.34
N PHE A 64 0.79 -14.46 -11.32
CA PHE A 64 0.98 -14.98 -9.96
C PHE A 64 -0.33 -15.46 -9.34
N GLY A 65 -1.46 -14.88 -9.73
CA GLY A 65 -2.81 -15.14 -9.26
C GLY A 65 -3.25 -14.14 -8.20
N PHE A 66 -4.36 -13.44 -8.45
CA PHE A 66 -4.89 -12.44 -7.50
C PHE A 66 -5.28 -13.04 -6.15
N SER A 67 -5.88 -14.24 -6.14
CA SER A 67 -6.20 -14.95 -4.91
C SER A 67 -4.92 -15.32 -4.14
N THR A 68 -3.92 -15.85 -4.84
CA THR A 68 -2.62 -16.19 -4.26
C THR A 68 -1.95 -14.95 -3.65
N ALA A 69 -1.96 -13.83 -4.36
CA ALA A 69 -1.40 -12.58 -3.88
C ALA A 69 -2.15 -12.07 -2.63
N PHE A 70 -3.48 -12.17 -2.62
CA PHE A 70 -4.32 -11.81 -1.48
C PHE A 70 -3.98 -12.64 -0.24
N ASP A 71 -3.94 -13.97 -0.37
CA ASP A 71 -3.63 -14.88 0.73
C ASP A 71 -2.19 -14.68 1.24
N ALA A 72 -1.24 -14.51 0.33
CA ALA A 72 0.15 -14.21 0.65
C ALA A 72 0.29 -12.89 1.41
N GLN A 73 -0.45 -11.85 1.01
CA GLN A 73 -0.44 -10.56 1.70
C GLN A 73 -0.96 -10.67 3.14
N TRP A 74 -2.06 -11.41 3.35
CA TRP A 74 -2.57 -11.68 4.69
C TRP A 74 -1.58 -12.49 5.54
N LYS A 75 -0.98 -13.53 4.96
CA LYS A 75 0.04 -14.34 5.64
C LYS A 75 1.23 -13.49 6.06
N LEU A 76 1.77 -12.67 5.15
CA LEU A 76 2.91 -11.79 5.43
C LEU A 76 2.58 -10.78 6.54
N GLY A 77 1.48 -10.06 6.44
CA GLY A 77 1.08 -9.07 7.44
C GLY A 77 0.90 -9.64 8.84
N LYS A 78 0.26 -10.82 8.95
CA LYS A 78 0.10 -11.53 10.22
C LYS A 78 1.46 -11.98 10.79
N SER A 79 2.34 -12.50 9.94
CA SER A 79 3.65 -12.99 10.36
C SER A 79 4.57 -11.86 10.85
N VAL A 80 4.58 -10.71 10.15
CA VAL A 80 5.36 -9.54 10.58
C VAL A 80 4.85 -9.00 11.92
N ARG A 81 3.53 -8.91 12.13
CA ARG A 81 2.99 -8.51 13.44
C ARG A 81 3.37 -9.50 14.55
N LYS A 82 3.34 -10.79 14.26
CA LYS A 82 3.76 -11.82 15.22
C LYS A 82 5.24 -11.67 15.57
N SER A 83 6.10 -11.44 14.58
CA SER A 83 7.53 -11.21 14.79
C SER A 83 7.77 -9.97 15.67
N LEU A 84 7.18 -8.82 15.34
CA LEU A 84 7.28 -7.60 16.14
C LEU A 84 6.79 -7.83 17.59
N LYS A 85 5.70 -8.56 17.78
CA LYS A 85 5.19 -8.90 19.11
C LYS A 85 6.19 -9.73 19.91
N ASN A 86 6.94 -10.65 19.29
CA ASN A 86 7.99 -11.43 19.96
C ASN A 86 9.14 -10.53 20.46
N TRP A 87 9.39 -9.40 19.79
CA TRP A 87 10.31 -8.34 20.23
C TRP A 87 9.70 -7.35 21.22
N GLY A 88 8.49 -7.58 21.71
CA GLY A 88 7.77 -6.71 22.64
C GLY A 88 7.15 -5.47 21.99
N ILE A 89 7.18 -5.36 20.66
CA ILE A 89 6.65 -4.21 19.91
C ILE A 89 5.16 -4.41 19.67
N GLN A 90 4.35 -3.46 20.16
CA GLN A 90 2.90 -3.53 20.05
C GLN A 90 2.38 -2.92 18.75
N SER A 91 1.38 -3.56 18.16
CA SER A 91 0.62 -3.01 17.03
C SER A 91 -0.37 -1.94 17.51
N VAL A 92 -0.53 -0.88 16.70
CA VAL A 92 -1.59 0.12 16.91
C VAL A 92 -2.98 -0.48 16.62
N ALA A 93 -3.05 -1.38 15.64
CA ALA A 93 -4.32 -2.04 15.30
C ALA A 93 -4.72 -3.04 16.39
N ALA A 94 -5.97 -2.94 16.83
CA ALA A 94 -6.59 -3.94 17.69
C ALA A 94 -6.68 -5.31 16.98
N ASP A 95 -6.83 -6.37 17.76
CA ASP A 95 -6.97 -7.73 17.22
C ASP A 95 -8.16 -7.80 16.25
N GLY A 96 -7.94 -8.39 15.10
CA GLY A 96 -8.93 -8.49 14.01
C GLY A 96 -8.96 -7.29 13.05
N PHE A 97 -8.33 -6.17 13.37
CA PHE A 97 -8.35 -4.94 12.56
C PHE A 97 -7.01 -4.62 11.85
N GLY A 98 -6.06 -5.54 11.92
CA GLY A 98 -4.75 -5.34 11.30
C GLY A 98 -4.81 -5.38 9.78
N ALA A 99 -4.47 -4.27 9.10
CA ALA A 99 -4.35 -4.24 7.64
C ALA A 99 -3.22 -5.16 7.16
N PRO A 100 -3.40 -5.94 6.08
CA PRO A 100 -2.39 -6.92 5.66
C PRO A 100 -1.15 -6.28 5.01
N GLY A 101 -1.30 -5.13 4.37
CA GLY A 101 -0.23 -4.49 3.59
C GLY A 101 0.56 -3.42 4.34
N VAL A 102 0.09 -2.98 5.51
CA VAL A 102 0.79 -1.97 6.34
C VAL A 102 0.71 -2.39 7.80
N VAL A 103 1.86 -2.45 8.46
CA VAL A 103 1.94 -2.69 9.91
C VAL A 103 2.36 -1.38 10.58
N VAL A 104 1.51 -0.88 11.47
CA VAL A 104 1.77 0.30 12.28
C VAL A 104 2.01 -0.16 13.71
N SER A 105 3.13 0.23 14.29
CA SER A 105 3.54 -0.20 15.63
C SER A 105 4.02 0.97 16.47
N TYR A 106 3.82 0.87 17.78
CA TYR A 106 4.30 1.86 18.75
C TYR A 106 5.82 1.81 18.90
N THR A 107 6.41 2.95 19.21
CA THR A 107 7.82 3.07 19.58
C THR A 107 8.06 4.31 20.44
N ASP A 108 8.98 4.21 21.39
CA ASP A 108 9.44 5.34 22.18
C ASP A 108 10.75 5.95 21.63
N SER A 109 11.37 5.29 20.63
CA SER A 109 12.61 5.75 20.00
C SER A 109 12.31 6.67 18.81
N SER A 110 12.90 7.87 18.84
CA SER A 110 12.82 8.83 17.74
C SER A 110 13.45 8.30 16.44
N ASP A 111 14.52 7.50 16.55
CA ASP A 111 15.26 6.96 15.41
C ASP A 111 14.49 5.82 14.73
N ILE A 112 13.71 5.08 15.48
CA ILE A 112 12.77 4.08 14.93
C ILE A 112 11.57 4.81 14.31
N GLN A 113 11.02 5.81 15.01
CA GLN A 113 9.86 6.59 14.56
C GLN A 113 10.11 7.26 13.22
N ASN A 114 11.27 7.89 13.01
CA ASN A 114 11.64 8.58 11.78
C ASN A 114 12.25 7.63 10.72
N GLY A 115 12.55 6.39 11.07
CA GLY A 115 13.08 5.35 10.20
C GLY A 115 14.61 5.39 10.01
N SER A 116 15.35 6.28 10.67
CA SER A 116 16.81 6.37 10.51
C SER A 116 17.51 5.09 10.92
N ARG A 117 17.07 4.45 12.00
CA ARG A 117 17.62 3.18 12.48
C ARG A 117 17.45 2.05 11.47
N PHE A 118 16.32 2.00 10.79
CA PHE A 118 16.07 1.06 9.68
C PHE A 118 16.94 1.37 8.46
N LYS A 119 17.12 2.67 8.16
CA LYS A 119 17.92 3.11 7.02
C LYS A 119 19.40 2.72 7.14
N GLU A 120 19.97 2.73 8.33
CA GLU A 120 21.33 2.28 8.63
C GLU A 120 21.54 0.80 8.22
N LEU A 121 20.48 0.00 8.27
CA LEU A 121 20.48 -1.41 7.87
C LEU A 121 20.03 -1.63 6.41
N GLY A 122 19.87 -0.55 5.64
CA GLY A 122 19.47 -0.61 4.23
C GLY A 122 17.96 -0.71 4.00
N PHE A 123 17.13 -0.53 5.03
CA PHE A 123 15.67 -0.57 4.90
C PHE A 123 15.08 0.84 4.80
N GLN A 124 14.15 1.01 3.88
CA GLN A 124 13.31 2.20 3.84
C GLN A 124 11.94 1.88 4.40
N ILE A 125 11.60 2.53 5.49
CA ILE A 125 10.28 2.44 6.13
C ILE A 125 9.57 3.79 6.09
N ALA A 126 8.32 3.84 6.52
CA ALA A 126 7.61 5.10 6.66
C ALA A 126 7.58 5.55 8.13
N ALA A 127 7.91 6.80 8.36
CA ALA A 127 7.75 7.43 9.67
C ALA A 127 6.29 7.34 10.16
N GLY A 128 6.11 7.25 11.46
CA GLY A 128 4.79 7.34 12.07
C GLY A 128 4.21 8.74 11.93
N VAL A 129 2.89 8.80 11.86
CA VAL A 129 2.13 10.04 11.76
C VAL A 129 0.99 10.04 12.78
N PRO A 130 0.56 11.20 13.28
CA PRO A 130 -0.64 11.29 14.10
C PRO A 130 -1.86 10.87 13.28
N LEU A 131 -2.74 10.07 13.86
CA LEU A 131 -3.97 9.59 13.21
C LEU A 131 -5.11 10.61 13.32
N LYS A 132 -5.00 11.55 14.29
CA LYS A 132 -5.99 12.58 14.62
C LYS A 132 -7.36 11.99 14.96
N CYS A 133 -7.34 10.93 15.77
CA CYS A 133 -8.50 10.25 16.31
C CYS A 133 -8.39 10.09 17.84
N ASP A 134 -8.13 11.20 18.52
CA ASP A 134 -8.05 11.32 19.99
C ASP A 134 -6.89 10.50 20.61
N GLU A 135 -5.79 10.33 19.89
CA GLU A 135 -4.61 9.69 20.43
C GLU A 135 -4.00 10.49 21.59
N PRO A 136 -3.45 9.79 22.61
CA PRO A 136 -2.88 10.45 23.80
C PRO A 136 -1.61 11.26 23.46
N PRO A 137 -1.25 12.22 24.30
CA PRO A 137 0.04 12.90 24.22
C PRO A 137 1.19 11.89 24.21
N GLY A 138 2.17 12.10 23.32
CA GLY A 138 3.30 11.18 23.17
C GLY A 138 3.03 9.99 22.24
N PHE A 139 1.90 9.96 21.55
CA PHE A 139 1.65 8.95 20.53
C PHE A 139 2.76 8.97 19.47
N SER A 140 3.53 7.89 19.43
CA SER A 140 4.68 7.74 18.53
C SER A 140 4.68 6.35 17.92
N THR A 141 4.84 6.27 16.62
CA THR A 141 4.72 5.03 15.84
C THR A 141 5.69 5.01 14.67
N PHE A 142 5.88 3.83 14.09
CA PHE A 142 6.52 3.63 12.80
C PHE A 142 5.67 2.70 11.93
N ARG A 143 5.93 2.69 10.63
CA ARG A 143 5.12 1.93 9.66
C ARG A 143 5.98 1.09 8.75
N LEU A 144 5.64 -0.20 8.63
CA LEU A 144 6.23 -1.12 7.68
C LEU A 144 5.25 -1.34 6.51
N GLY A 145 5.65 -0.95 5.30
CA GLY A 145 4.93 -1.25 4.06
C GLY A 145 5.35 -2.62 3.53
N LEU A 146 4.40 -3.51 3.34
CA LEU A 146 4.63 -4.91 2.97
C LEU A 146 4.15 -5.22 1.54
N PHE A 147 4.07 -4.21 0.69
CA PHE A 147 3.61 -4.35 -0.69
C PHE A 147 4.71 -4.89 -1.60
N GLY A 148 4.29 -5.51 -2.69
CA GLY A 148 5.14 -5.94 -3.78
C GLY A 148 5.24 -7.46 -3.90
N LEU A 149 5.20 -7.96 -5.14
CA LEU A 149 5.27 -9.38 -5.45
C LEU A 149 6.60 -10.00 -5.05
N ASP A 150 7.68 -9.23 -5.01
CA ASP A 150 8.99 -9.63 -4.51
C ASP A 150 8.91 -10.22 -3.10
N LYS A 151 8.09 -9.61 -2.22
CA LYS A 151 7.87 -10.07 -0.86
C LYS A 151 6.85 -11.22 -0.79
N LEU A 152 5.78 -11.13 -1.59
CA LEU A 152 4.70 -12.10 -1.57
C LEU A 152 5.09 -13.45 -2.18
N LYS A 153 5.98 -13.46 -3.17
CA LYS A 153 6.51 -14.69 -3.78
C LYS A 153 7.44 -15.47 -2.84
N ASN A 154 8.05 -14.80 -1.85
CA ASN A 154 8.96 -15.44 -0.91
C ASN A 154 8.84 -14.86 0.50
N ILE A 155 7.72 -15.19 1.16
CA ILE A 155 7.39 -14.70 2.50
C ILE A 155 8.45 -15.11 3.54
N GLU A 156 8.98 -16.31 3.45
CA GLU A 156 9.96 -16.83 4.43
C GLU A 156 11.26 -16.04 4.37
N SER A 157 11.78 -15.77 3.17
CA SER A 157 12.97 -14.94 2.99
C SER A 157 12.72 -13.49 3.45
N THR A 158 11.55 -12.95 3.14
CA THR A 158 11.16 -11.60 3.60
C THR A 158 11.13 -11.50 5.12
N LEU A 159 10.56 -12.50 5.80
CA LEU A 159 10.52 -12.55 7.26
C LEU A 159 11.91 -12.72 7.86
N LEU A 160 12.73 -13.62 7.32
CA LEU A 160 14.10 -13.82 7.79
C LEU A 160 14.91 -12.50 7.71
N THR A 161 14.80 -11.79 6.61
CA THR A 161 15.48 -10.51 6.41
C THR A 161 15.00 -9.44 7.41
N LEU A 162 13.69 -9.38 7.68
CA LEU A 162 13.12 -8.48 8.67
C LEU A 162 13.52 -8.88 10.10
N ASP A 163 13.51 -10.17 10.44
CA ASP A 163 13.88 -10.64 11.76
C ASP A 163 15.34 -10.34 12.09
N GLN A 164 16.24 -10.49 11.11
CA GLN A 164 17.65 -10.07 11.26
C GLN A 164 17.81 -8.57 11.50
N ALA A 165 16.99 -7.74 10.86
CA ALA A 165 16.97 -6.31 11.12
C ALA A 165 16.37 -6.00 12.50
N PHE A 166 15.30 -6.66 12.90
CA PHE A 166 14.68 -6.48 14.20
C PHE A 166 15.62 -6.87 15.34
N GLU A 167 16.40 -7.93 15.19
CA GLU A 167 17.45 -8.30 16.14
C GLU A 167 18.44 -7.16 16.38
N GLN A 168 18.89 -6.50 15.31
CA GLN A 168 19.83 -5.38 15.44
C GLN A 168 19.20 -4.07 15.93
N ILE A 169 17.90 -3.89 15.73
CA ILE A 169 17.17 -2.67 16.09
C ILE A 169 16.67 -2.73 17.53
N PHE A 170 16.15 -3.88 17.95
CA PHE A 170 15.44 -4.03 19.23
C PHE A 170 16.25 -4.76 20.30
N THR A 171 17.43 -5.29 19.97
CA THR A 171 18.36 -5.77 21.00
C THR A 171 19.02 -4.55 21.67
N PRO A 172 19.04 -4.50 23.02
CA PRO A 172 19.64 -3.42 23.79
C PRO A 172 21.12 -3.20 23.53
#